data_fe46a57869e15f63b3947bd7f408b396
#
_entry.id   fe46a57869e15f63b3947bd7f408b396
#
_cell.length_a   1.000
_cell.length_b   1.000
_cell.length_c   1.000
_cell.angle_alpha   90.00
_cell.angle_beta   90.00
_cell.angle_gamma   90.00
#
_symmetry.space_group_name_H-M   'P 1'
#
loop_
_entity.id
_entity.type
_entity.pdbx_description
1 polymer ?
#
loop_
_entity_poly.entity_id
_entity_poly.type
_entity_poly.pdbx_seq_one_letter_code
_entity_poly.pdbx_strand_id
1 'polypeptide(L)'
;MTRIVCTADLHENLIKIPECDLLVIAGDISFAFKGDLVAKQAFLAGPFKEWLDQIPAGEIVLVAGNHDQSIEASGVPDGLRCHYLEDAGTELFGLKIWGTPWQPWFYGWAFNAPRHHGERFLASKFELIPPDTEILICHGPPRGYGDHTGRSDGQPHVGSTALTKTIERIQPRLMVCGHIHSGYGRYRLGETEIVNAAYVDNDYRPANAVVEITL
;
A
#
# COMPACT_ATOMS: atom_id res chain seq x y z
N MET A 1 0.15 19.42 13.56
CA MET A 1 -0.05 18.97 12.16
C MET A 1 1.06 18.01 11.84
N THR A 2 0.72 16.79 11.37
CA THR A 2 1.68 15.73 11.05
C THR A 2 1.95 15.75 9.55
N ARG A 3 3.21 15.89 9.16
CA ARG A 3 3.63 15.84 7.75
C ARG A 3 3.87 14.40 7.33
N ILE A 4 3.07 13.93 6.39
CA ILE A 4 3.04 12.55 5.91
C ILE A 4 3.54 12.52 4.47
N VAL A 5 4.43 11.60 4.16
CA VAL A 5 4.85 11.28 2.79
C VAL A 5 4.35 9.89 2.45
N CYS A 6 3.69 9.74 1.29
CA CYS A 6 3.13 8.48 0.82
C CYS A 6 3.83 8.03 -0.46
N THR A 7 4.14 6.75 -0.54
CA THR A 7 4.66 6.06 -1.73
C THR A 7 4.18 4.61 -1.77
N ALA A 8 4.15 4.01 -2.93
CA ALA A 8 3.84 2.59 -3.18
C ALA A 8 4.53 2.14 -4.48
N ASP A 9 4.52 0.84 -4.75
CA ASP A 9 5.01 0.28 -6.01
C ASP A 9 6.44 0.73 -6.33
N LEU A 10 7.32 0.56 -5.34
CA LEU A 10 8.73 0.94 -5.47
C LEU A 10 9.48 0.01 -6.41
N HIS A 11 9.15 -1.28 -6.43
CA HIS A 11 9.80 -2.29 -7.29
C HIS A 11 11.31 -2.15 -7.30
N GLU A 12 11.92 -2.14 -6.10
CA GLU A 12 13.37 -1.96 -5.84
C GLU A 12 13.94 -0.58 -6.20
N ASN A 13 13.12 0.40 -6.59
CA ASN A 13 13.57 1.78 -6.73
C ASN A 13 13.69 2.44 -5.36
N LEU A 14 14.92 2.56 -4.85
CA LEU A 14 15.21 3.20 -3.57
C LEU A 14 15.33 4.71 -3.77
N ILE A 15 14.21 5.39 -3.61
CA ILE A 15 14.02 6.80 -3.97
C ILE A 15 14.43 7.76 -2.85
N LYS A 16 14.67 9.02 -3.20
CA LYS A 16 14.86 10.08 -2.21
C LYS A 16 13.51 10.47 -1.59
N ILE A 17 13.41 10.36 -0.27
CA ILE A 17 12.24 10.79 0.51
C ILE A 17 12.54 12.17 1.13
N PRO A 18 11.64 13.16 1.03
CA PRO A 18 11.78 14.42 1.75
C PRO A 18 11.62 14.19 3.27
N GLU A 19 12.13 15.13 4.07
CA GLU A 19 11.96 15.10 5.52
C GLU A 19 10.46 15.12 5.88
N CYS A 20 10.03 14.21 6.76
CA CYS A 20 8.64 14.07 7.19
C CYS A 20 8.53 13.48 8.60
N ASP A 21 7.36 13.64 9.23
CA ASP A 21 7.08 12.98 10.50
C ASP A 21 6.77 11.49 10.26
N LEU A 22 5.96 11.19 9.25
CA LEU A 22 5.52 9.83 8.92
C LEU A 22 5.73 9.53 7.44
N LEU A 23 6.45 8.44 7.14
CA LEU A 23 6.49 7.84 5.80
C LEU A 23 5.51 6.65 5.75
N VAL A 24 4.64 6.62 4.75
CA VAL A 24 3.75 5.50 4.44
C VAL A 24 4.21 4.84 3.15
N ILE A 25 4.50 3.52 3.22
CA ILE A 25 4.84 2.68 2.06
C ILE A 25 3.72 1.65 1.87
N ALA A 26 2.92 1.81 0.82
CA ALA A 26 1.70 1.02 0.61
C ALA A 26 1.92 -0.19 -0.33
N GLY A 27 3.02 -0.92 -0.15
CA GLY A 27 3.27 -2.20 -0.79
C GLY A 27 4.08 -2.17 -2.08
N ASP A 28 4.35 -3.36 -2.60
CA ASP A 28 5.15 -3.63 -3.80
C ASP A 28 6.56 -3.03 -3.72
N ILE A 29 7.28 -3.43 -2.65
CA ILE A 29 8.68 -3.05 -2.41
C ILE A 29 9.59 -3.84 -3.35
N SER A 30 9.29 -5.14 -3.51
CA SER A 30 10.09 -6.07 -4.29
C SER A 30 9.80 -5.97 -5.79
N PHE A 31 10.77 -6.41 -6.62
CA PHE A 31 10.62 -6.36 -8.07
C PHE A 31 9.54 -7.30 -8.61
N ALA A 32 8.96 -6.92 -9.75
CA ALA A 32 7.72 -7.42 -10.32
C ALA A 32 7.70 -8.91 -10.71
N PHE A 33 8.81 -9.51 -11.09
CA PHE A 33 8.78 -10.87 -11.62
C PHE A 33 8.94 -11.93 -10.51
N LYS A 34 8.33 -13.12 -10.71
CA LYS A 34 8.54 -14.29 -9.84
C LYS A 34 10.03 -14.56 -9.74
N GLY A 35 10.67 -13.90 -8.78
CA GLY A 35 12.05 -14.06 -8.45
C GLY A 35 12.24 -15.13 -7.40
N ASP A 36 13.47 -15.53 -7.20
CA ASP A 36 13.90 -16.31 -6.07
C ASP A 36 13.49 -15.61 -4.77
N LEU A 37 12.68 -16.25 -3.94
CA LEU A 37 12.25 -15.70 -2.64
C LEU A 37 13.45 -15.35 -1.75
N VAL A 38 14.56 -16.10 -1.89
CA VAL A 38 15.80 -15.84 -1.17
C VAL A 38 16.41 -14.51 -1.60
N ALA A 39 16.43 -14.21 -2.91
CA ALA A 39 16.94 -12.94 -3.42
C ALA A 39 16.09 -11.76 -2.95
N LYS A 40 14.76 -11.91 -2.94
CA LYS A 40 13.84 -10.89 -2.41
C LYS A 40 14.06 -10.64 -0.91
N GLN A 41 14.21 -11.70 -0.12
CA GLN A 41 14.53 -11.56 1.30
C GLN A 41 15.89 -10.89 1.51
N ALA A 42 16.90 -11.23 0.71
CA ALA A 42 18.21 -10.61 0.78
C ALA A 42 18.15 -9.11 0.43
N PHE A 43 17.35 -8.72 -0.56
CA PHE A 43 17.10 -7.31 -0.88
C PHE A 43 16.47 -6.57 0.31
N LEU A 44 15.44 -7.14 0.94
CA LEU A 44 14.77 -6.54 2.09
C LEU A 44 15.73 -6.40 3.29
N ALA A 45 16.52 -7.45 3.58
CA ALA A 45 17.46 -7.47 4.71
C ALA A 45 18.75 -6.64 4.49
N GLY A 46 19.07 -6.30 3.25
CA GLY A 46 20.24 -5.52 2.86
C GLY A 46 19.88 -4.14 2.30
N PRO A 47 19.83 -3.97 0.96
CA PRO A 47 19.64 -2.65 0.34
C PRO A 47 18.42 -1.88 0.84
N PHE A 48 17.26 -2.55 0.99
CA PHE A 48 16.05 -1.89 1.49
C PHE A 48 16.18 -1.44 2.93
N LYS A 49 16.75 -2.30 3.80
CA LYS A 49 17.06 -1.93 5.18
C LYS A 49 17.97 -0.71 5.26
N GLU A 50 19.09 -0.72 4.51
CA GLU A 50 20.04 0.39 4.48
C GLU A 50 19.37 1.70 4.01
N TRP A 51 18.46 1.60 3.05
CA TRP A 51 17.69 2.74 2.58
C TRP A 51 16.74 3.27 3.66
N LEU A 52 15.98 2.38 4.36
CA LEU A 52 15.11 2.78 5.46
C LEU A 52 15.88 3.50 6.58
N ASP A 53 17.09 3.03 6.90
CA ASP A 53 17.93 3.59 7.96
C ASP A 53 18.41 5.04 7.63
N GLN A 54 18.43 5.42 6.34
CA GLN A 54 18.88 6.74 5.86
C GLN A 54 17.72 7.72 5.62
N ILE A 55 16.46 7.26 5.62
CA ILE A 55 15.30 8.13 5.36
C ILE A 55 15.12 9.14 6.50
N PRO A 56 14.98 10.45 6.18
CA PRO A 56 14.74 11.49 7.19
C PRO A 56 13.25 11.55 7.58
N ALA A 57 12.70 10.42 8.03
CA ALA A 57 11.34 10.32 8.58
C ALA A 57 11.40 10.03 10.07
N GLY A 58 10.48 10.58 10.84
CA GLY A 58 10.32 10.26 12.27
C GLY A 58 9.95 8.80 12.45
N GLU A 59 8.85 8.38 11.81
CA GLU A 59 8.36 7.01 11.80
C GLU A 59 8.07 6.53 10.37
N ILE A 60 8.11 5.20 10.16
CA ILE A 60 7.83 4.57 8.87
C ILE A 60 6.79 3.47 9.09
N VAL A 61 5.71 3.49 8.31
CA VAL A 61 4.72 2.41 8.28
C VAL A 61 4.77 1.72 6.91
N LEU A 62 4.81 0.41 6.93
CA LEU A 62 4.94 -0.46 5.78
C LEU A 62 3.79 -1.46 5.72
N VAL A 63 3.18 -1.59 4.54
CA VAL A 63 2.27 -2.68 4.16
C VAL A 63 2.89 -3.43 2.98
N ALA A 64 2.72 -4.72 2.90
CA ALA A 64 3.15 -5.51 1.73
C ALA A 64 2.19 -5.36 0.55
N GLY A 65 2.65 -5.69 -0.66
CA GLY A 65 1.85 -5.77 -1.87
C GLY A 65 1.96 -7.13 -2.57
N ASN A 66 1.38 -7.24 -3.76
CA ASN A 66 1.30 -8.53 -4.45
C ASN A 66 2.65 -9.01 -5.02
N HIS A 67 3.63 -8.14 -5.18
CA HIS A 67 4.99 -8.54 -5.56
C HIS A 67 5.88 -8.94 -4.36
N ASP A 68 5.40 -8.76 -3.14
CA ASP A 68 6.14 -9.05 -1.91
C ASP A 68 5.96 -10.51 -1.45
N GLN A 69 6.10 -11.47 -2.39
CA GLN A 69 5.91 -12.91 -2.12
C GLN A 69 6.82 -13.44 -1.01
N SER A 70 8.01 -12.85 -0.84
CA SER A 70 8.91 -13.25 0.24
C SER A 70 8.40 -12.82 1.60
N ILE A 71 7.66 -11.70 1.68
CA ILE A 71 7.01 -11.23 2.92
C ILE A 71 5.84 -12.16 3.25
N GLU A 72 4.99 -12.52 2.29
CA GLU A 72 3.90 -13.49 2.50
C GLU A 72 4.42 -14.85 2.97
N ALA A 73 5.54 -15.32 2.41
CA ALA A 73 6.12 -16.62 2.73
C ALA A 73 6.89 -16.68 4.05
N SER A 74 7.55 -15.60 4.46
CA SER A 74 8.54 -15.61 5.54
C SER A 74 8.47 -14.40 6.49
N GLY A 75 7.53 -13.48 6.28
CA GLY A 75 7.47 -12.21 7.00
C GLY A 75 8.56 -11.22 6.57
N VAL A 76 8.57 -10.07 7.21
CA VAL A 76 9.61 -9.06 7.02
C VAL A 76 10.88 -9.47 7.79
N PRO A 77 12.09 -9.18 7.27
CA PRO A 77 13.34 -9.42 8.00
C PRO A 77 13.36 -8.66 9.33
N ASP A 78 14.02 -9.25 10.32
CA ASP A 78 14.25 -8.60 11.61
C ASP A 78 15.08 -7.32 11.47
N GLY A 79 14.78 -6.32 12.31
CA GLY A 79 15.54 -5.09 12.43
C GLY A 79 15.32 -4.08 11.30
N LEU A 80 14.25 -4.19 10.51
CA LEU A 80 13.81 -3.10 9.65
C LEU A 80 13.28 -1.93 10.51
N ARG A 81 13.70 -0.72 10.17
CA ARG A 81 13.24 0.51 10.82
C ARG A 81 11.86 0.89 10.28
N CYS A 82 10.85 0.07 10.55
CA CYS A 82 9.46 0.36 10.18
C CYS A 82 8.48 -0.41 11.05
N HIS A 83 7.25 0.08 11.13
CA HIS A 83 6.09 -0.64 11.64
C HIS A 83 5.46 -1.39 10.46
N TYR A 84 5.70 -2.69 10.35
CA TYR A 84 5.03 -3.54 9.35
C TYR A 84 3.62 -3.87 9.84
N LEU A 85 2.63 -3.60 9.01
CA LEU A 85 1.21 -3.86 9.31
C LEU A 85 0.62 -4.86 8.31
N GLU A 86 0.07 -5.95 8.86
CA GLU A 86 -0.68 -6.96 8.12
C GLU A 86 -1.95 -7.28 8.91
N ASP A 87 -3.09 -6.75 8.49
CA ASP A 87 -4.36 -6.78 9.22
C ASP A 87 -4.17 -6.33 10.68
N ALA A 88 -3.42 -5.27 10.86
CA ALA A 88 -2.99 -4.77 12.17
C ALA A 88 -3.00 -3.25 12.23
N GLY A 89 -3.10 -2.72 13.45
CA GLY A 89 -3.08 -1.29 13.72
C GLY A 89 -1.89 -0.84 14.57
N THR A 90 -1.60 0.45 14.49
CA THR A 90 -0.68 1.16 15.37
C THR A 90 -1.19 2.58 15.63
N GLU A 91 -0.62 3.25 16.61
CA GLU A 91 -0.89 4.67 16.87
C GLU A 91 0.42 5.44 16.88
N LEU A 92 0.55 6.43 15.97
CA LEU A 92 1.73 7.26 15.83
C LEU A 92 1.30 8.72 15.71
N PHE A 93 1.97 9.63 16.40
CA PHE A 93 1.63 11.06 16.42
C PHE A 93 0.18 11.36 16.83
N GLY A 94 -0.44 10.47 17.63
CA GLY A 94 -1.85 10.55 18.02
C GLY A 94 -2.83 10.20 16.89
N LEU A 95 -2.36 9.60 15.79
CA LEU A 95 -3.17 9.12 14.67
C LEU A 95 -3.28 7.59 14.71
N LYS A 96 -4.51 7.08 14.65
CA LYS A 96 -4.81 5.65 14.57
C LYS A 96 -4.66 5.16 13.15
N ILE A 97 -3.71 4.26 12.92
CA ILE A 97 -3.31 3.76 11.61
C ILE A 97 -3.63 2.28 11.52
N TRP A 98 -4.25 1.86 10.42
CA TRP A 98 -4.47 0.45 10.10
C TRP A 98 -3.85 0.10 8.76
N GLY A 99 -3.16 -1.06 8.70
CA GLY A 99 -2.55 -1.57 7.47
C GLY A 99 -3.04 -2.96 7.09
N THR A 100 -3.29 -3.16 5.79
CA THR A 100 -3.74 -4.43 5.22
C THR A 100 -3.19 -4.61 3.80
N PRO A 101 -2.64 -5.79 3.43
CA PRO A 101 -1.97 -5.97 2.13
C PRO A 101 -2.92 -6.45 1.03
N TRP A 102 -4.16 -6.83 1.35
CA TRP A 102 -5.04 -7.57 0.47
C TRP A 102 -5.59 -6.76 -0.71
N GLN A 103 -5.64 -7.39 -1.90
CA GLN A 103 -6.26 -6.86 -3.11
C GLN A 103 -7.11 -7.91 -3.83
N PRO A 104 -7.98 -7.52 -4.78
CA PRO A 104 -8.68 -8.43 -5.67
C PRO A 104 -7.71 -9.37 -6.38
N TRP A 105 -8.18 -10.56 -6.73
CA TRP A 105 -7.35 -11.56 -7.39
C TRP A 105 -6.74 -11.04 -8.69
N PHE A 106 -5.41 -11.15 -8.79
CA PHE A 106 -4.65 -10.81 -9.97
C PHE A 106 -3.50 -11.82 -10.14
N TYR A 107 -3.63 -12.71 -11.12
CA TYR A 107 -2.73 -13.85 -11.31
C TYR A 107 -2.59 -14.70 -10.02
N GLY A 108 -1.49 -15.36 -9.79
CA GLY A 108 -1.22 -16.16 -8.57
C GLY A 108 -0.12 -15.49 -7.74
N TRP A 109 -0.26 -14.19 -7.45
CA TRP A 109 0.72 -13.41 -6.70
C TRP A 109 0.37 -13.35 -5.21
N ALA A 110 1.21 -12.69 -4.40
CA ALA A 110 1.02 -12.63 -2.96
C ALA A 110 -0.22 -11.81 -2.56
N PHE A 111 -0.72 -12.04 -1.37
CA PHE A 111 -1.80 -11.28 -0.73
C PHE A 111 -3.05 -11.11 -1.58
N ASN A 112 -3.29 -12.01 -2.52
CA ASN A 112 -4.48 -12.02 -3.36
C ASN A 112 -5.69 -12.55 -2.60
N ALA A 113 -6.84 -11.91 -2.78
CA ALA A 113 -8.12 -12.55 -2.49
C ALA A 113 -8.30 -13.80 -3.37
N PRO A 114 -9.03 -14.83 -2.94
CA PRO A 114 -9.35 -15.98 -3.76
C PRO A 114 -10.04 -15.58 -5.06
N ARG A 115 -9.73 -16.27 -6.17
CA ARG A 115 -10.33 -15.99 -7.48
C ARG A 115 -11.86 -16.07 -7.47
N HIS A 116 -12.41 -17.02 -6.70
CA HIS A 116 -13.84 -17.14 -6.48
C HIS A 116 -14.18 -16.60 -5.09
N HIS A 117 -15.23 -15.78 -4.99
CA HIS A 117 -15.68 -15.13 -3.77
C HIS A 117 -14.67 -14.12 -3.18
N GLY A 118 -13.79 -13.55 -4.00
CA GLY A 118 -12.75 -12.61 -3.57
C GLY A 118 -13.28 -11.43 -2.78
N GLU A 119 -14.35 -10.78 -3.25
CA GLU A 119 -14.96 -9.65 -2.53
C GLU A 119 -15.55 -10.04 -1.16
N ARG A 120 -16.06 -11.26 -1.00
CA ARG A 120 -16.51 -11.75 0.31
C ARG A 120 -15.34 -11.97 1.26
N PHE A 121 -14.22 -12.51 0.75
CA PHE A 121 -12.98 -12.65 1.50
C PHE A 121 -12.46 -11.26 1.92
N LEU A 122 -12.37 -10.32 0.98
CA LEU A 122 -11.93 -8.96 1.26
C LEU A 122 -12.83 -8.27 2.29
N ALA A 123 -14.15 -8.45 2.19
CA ALA A 123 -15.07 -7.92 3.19
C ALA A 123 -14.74 -8.44 4.60
N SER A 124 -14.46 -9.74 4.76
CA SER A 124 -14.08 -10.30 6.07
C SER A 124 -12.75 -9.77 6.61
N LYS A 125 -11.80 -9.42 5.73
CA LYS A 125 -10.55 -8.77 6.11
C LYS A 125 -10.79 -7.31 6.54
N PHE A 126 -11.60 -6.58 5.80
CA PHE A 126 -11.89 -5.17 6.08
C PHE A 126 -12.87 -4.97 7.23
N GLU A 127 -13.61 -6.00 7.66
CA GLU A 127 -14.38 -5.99 8.91
C GLU A 127 -13.49 -5.91 10.16
N LEU A 128 -12.22 -6.31 10.07
CA LEU A 128 -11.25 -6.20 11.16
C LEU A 128 -10.82 -4.74 11.42
N ILE A 129 -11.02 -3.83 10.46
CA ILE A 129 -10.59 -2.44 10.55
C ILE A 129 -11.41 -1.71 11.62
N PRO A 130 -10.77 -1.16 12.67
CA PRO A 130 -11.46 -0.41 13.71
C PRO A 130 -12.22 0.80 13.13
N PRO A 131 -13.42 1.11 13.66
CA PRO A 131 -14.25 2.20 13.13
C PRO A 131 -13.66 3.59 13.38
N ASP A 132 -12.70 3.72 14.27
CA ASP A 132 -11.99 4.95 14.62
C ASP A 132 -10.62 5.08 13.97
N THR A 133 -10.35 4.27 12.92
CA THR A 133 -9.14 4.38 12.10
C THR A 133 -9.10 5.72 11.38
N GLU A 134 -8.01 6.48 11.54
CA GLU A 134 -7.82 7.79 10.91
C GLU A 134 -6.99 7.70 9.62
N ILE A 135 -6.01 6.78 9.57
CA ILE A 135 -5.23 6.48 8.36
C ILE A 135 -5.41 5.00 8.03
N LEU A 136 -5.94 4.73 6.85
CA LEU A 136 -6.07 3.38 6.30
C LEU A 136 -5.04 3.18 5.19
N ILE A 137 -4.24 2.12 5.30
CA ILE A 137 -3.26 1.74 4.28
C ILE A 137 -3.68 0.39 3.73
N CYS A 138 -3.95 0.31 2.43
CA CYS A 138 -4.25 -0.94 1.75
C CYS A 138 -3.52 -0.96 0.42
N HIS A 139 -2.80 -2.04 0.08
CA HIS A 139 -2.07 -2.06 -1.18
C HIS A 139 -3.01 -1.89 -2.39
N GLY A 140 -4.10 -2.67 -2.46
CA GLY A 140 -5.09 -2.52 -3.52
C GLY A 140 -6.01 -1.32 -3.33
N PRO A 141 -6.40 -0.61 -4.41
CA PRO A 141 -7.29 0.54 -4.34
C PRO A 141 -8.75 0.15 -4.13
N PRO A 142 -9.59 1.06 -3.59
CA PRO A 142 -11.04 0.90 -3.60
C PRO A 142 -11.60 1.10 -5.00
N ARG A 143 -12.69 0.39 -5.33
CA ARG A 143 -13.33 0.50 -6.64
C ARG A 143 -13.85 1.90 -6.92
N GLY A 144 -13.46 2.46 -8.05
CA GLY A 144 -13.84 3.80 -8.51
C GLY A 144 -12.84 4.90 -8.15
N TYR A 145 -11.81 4.59 -7.36
CA TYR A 145 -10.86 5.59 -6.87
C TYR A 145 -9.43 5.08 -6.96
N GLY A 146 -8.66 5.60 -7.91
CA GLY A 146 -7.27 5.20 -8.12
C GLY A 146 -7.09 3.78 -8.67
N ASP A 147 -8.14 3.20 -9.27
CA ASP A 147 -8.20 1.81 -9.71
C ASP A 147 -8.38 1.63 -11.23
N HIS A 148 -8.26 2.72 -11.99
CA HIS A 148 -8.46 2.71 -13.43
C HIS A 148 -7.20 2.22 -14.14
N THR A 149 -7.29 1.08 -14.83
CA THR A 149 -6.14 0.43 -15.50
C THR A 149 -5.69 1.09 -16.80
N GLY A 150 -6.39 2.10 -17.31
CA GLY A 150 -6.15 2.68 -18.63
C GLY A 150 -6.57 1.78 -19.80
N ARG A 151 -7.08 0.57 -19.54
CA ARG A 151 -7.47 -0.40 -20.57
C ARG A 151 -8.86 -0.08 -21.13
N SER A 152 -9.03 -0.34 -22.42
CA SER A 152 -10.31 -0.16 -23.13
C SER A 152 -11.12 -1.46 -23.27
N ASP A 153 -10.77 -2.51 -22.50
CA ASP A 153 -11.38 -3.85 -22.58
C ASP A 153 -12.74 -3.98 -21.87
N GLY A 154 -13.36 -2.87 -21.49
CA GLY A 154 -14.68 -2.84 -20.86
C GLY A 154 -14.68 -3.03 -19.34
N GLN A 155 -13.53 -3.26 -18.71
CA GLN A 155 -13.37 -3.32 -17.25
C GLN A 155 -12.25 -2.37 -16.79
N PRO A 156 -12.46 -1.05 -16.90
CA PRO A 156 -11.42 -0.10 -16.53
C PRO A 156 -11.14 -0.04 -15.02
N HIS A 157 -12.13 -0.40 -14.18
CA HIS A 157 -12.06 -0.37 -12.73
C HIS A 157 -11.87 -1.76 -12.14
N VAL A 158 -10.78 -1.98 -11.42
CA VAL A 158 -10.36 -3.29 -10.87
C VAL A 158 -10.22 -3.31 -9.35
N GLY A 159 -10.49 -2.20 -8.69
CA GLY A 159 -10.43 -2.08 -7.24
C GLY A 159 -11.55 -2.85 -6.50
N SER A 160 -11.42 -2.96 -5.18
CA SER A 160 -12.35 -3.69 -4.32
C SER A 160 -13.60 -2.88 -3.97
N THR A 161 -14.77 -3.47 -4.23
CA THR A 161 -16.06 -2.91 -3.78
C THR A 161 -16.25 -3.04 -2.27
N ALA A 162 -15.67 -4.06 -1.64
CA ALA A 162 -15.69 -4.23 -0.20
C ALA A 162 -14.90 -3.10 0.49
N LEU A 163 -13.74 -2.72 -0.07
CA LEU A 163 -12.94 -1.61 0.46
C LEU A 163 -13.67 -0.28 0.33
N THR A 164 -14.31 -0.02 -0.82
CA THR A 164 -15.13 1.20 -1.01
C THR A 164 -16.21 1.32 0.07
N LYS A 165 -16.97 0.24 0.30
CA LYS A 165 -18.00 0.20 1.36
C LYS A 165 -17.43 0.39 2.77
N THR A 166 -16.24 -0.14 3.01
CA THR A 166 -15.56 0.04 4.29
C THR A 166 -15.17 1.49 4.50
N ILE A 167 -14.59 2.16 3.49
CA ILE A 167 -14.26 3.58 3.56
C ILE A 167 -15.53 4.43 3.76
N GLU A 168 -16.63 4.13 3.07
CA GLU A 168 -17.93 4.82 3.27
C GLU A 168 -18.43 4.69 4.71
N ARG A 169 -18.19 3.54 5.35
CA ARG A 169 -18.63 3.26 6.73
C ARG A 169 -17.77 3.95 7.78
N ILE A 170 -16.42 3.91 7.64
CA ILE A 170 -15.51 4.38 8.68
C ILE A 170 -14.98 5.80 8.44
N GLN A 171 -14.99 6.29 7.19
CA GLN A 171 -14.54 7.64 6.79
C GLN A 171 -13.17 8.01 7.39
N PRO A 172 -12.10 7.22 7.15
CA PRO A 172 -10.76 7.62 7.60
C PRO A 172 -10.39 8.96 6.98
N ARG A 173 -9.59 9.78 7.65
CA ARG A 173 -9.12 11.07 7.11
C ARG A 173 -8.27 10.89 5.85
N LEU A 174 -7.46 9.82 5.84
CA LEU A 174 -6.57 9.47 4.73
C LEU A 174 -6.64 7.96 4.45
N MET A 175 -6.74 7.60 3.16
CA MET A 175 -6.53 6.24 2.68
C MET A 175 -5.40 6.25 1.64
N VAL A 176 -4.39 5.39 1.83
CA VAL A 176 -3.24 5.27 0.93
C VAL A 176 -3.24 3.90 0.27
N CYS A 177 -3.06 3.86 -1.05
CA CYS A 177 -2.94 2.64 -1.84
C CYS A 177 -1.89 2.79 -2.96
N GLY A 178 -1.71 1.71 -3.72
CA GLY A 178 -0.89 1.63 -4.93
C GLY A 178 -1.50 0.63 -5.93
N HIS A 179 -0.70 -0.39 -6.35
CA HIS A 179 -1.11 -1.54 -7.16
C HIS A 179 -1.52 -1.21 -8.60
N ILE A 180 -2.36 -0.23 -8.81
CA ILE A 180 -2.80 0.21 -10.15
C ILE A 180 -1.99 1.46 -10.51
N HIS A 181 -0.86 1.26 -11.19
CA HIS A 181 0.11 2.31 -11.48
C HIS A 181 -0.52 3.48 -12.26
N SER A 182 -1.38 3.18 -13.25
CA SER A 182 -2.12 4.20 -14.00
C SER A 182 -3.18 4.95 -13.18
N GLY A 183 -3.43 4.50 -11.96
CA GLY A 183 -4.33 5.13 -11.00
C GLY A 183 -3.66 6.15 -10.08
N TYR A 184 -2.35 6.43 -10.25
CA TYR A 184 -1.66 7.43 -9.44
C TYR A 184 -2.42 8.76 -9.39
N GLY A 185 -2.58 9.29 -8.18
CA GLY A 185 -3.29 10.56 -7.97
C GLY A 185 -4.03 10.65 -6.65
N ARG A 186 -4.79 11.72 -6.51
CA ARG A 186 -5.59 12.05 -5.31
C ARG A 186 -7.07 12.05 -5.67
N TYR A 187 -7.87 11.42 -4.82
CA TYR A 187 -9.31 11.22 -5.00
C TYR A 187 -10.03 11.55 -3.69
N ARG A 188 -11.36 11.61 -3.71
CA ARG A 188 -12.15 11.87 -2.52
C ARG A 188 -13.40 11.01 -2.49
N LEU A 189 -13.66 10.36 -1.34
CA LEU A 189 -14.88 9.61 -1.05
C LEU A 189 -15.46 10.07 0.29
N GLY A 190 -16.52 10.87 0.25
CA GLY A 190 -17.04 11.53 1.45
C GLY A 190 -15.99 12.46 2.06
N GLU A 191 -15.67 12.26 3.33
CA GLU A 191 -14.61 13.04 4.02
C GLU A 191 -13.20 12.46 3.82
N THR A 192 -13.10 11.22 3.29
CA THR A 192 -11.82 10.55 3.09
C THR A 192 -11.06 11.09 1.88
N GLU A 193 -9.84 11.53 2.09
CA GLU A 193 -8.87 11.70 0.99
C GLU A 193 -8.26 10.34 0.66
N ILE A 194 -8.30 9.93 -0.61
CA ILE A 194 -7.71 8.70 -1.12
C ILE A 194 -6.52 9.06 -1.99
N VAL A 195 -5.38 8.43 -1.72
CA VAL A 195 -4.13 8.63 -2.46
C VAL A 195 -3.69 7.30 -3.05
N ASN A 196 -3.67 7.18 -4.37
CA ASN A 196 -2.88 6.16 -5.02
C ASN A 196 -1.47 6.72 -5.22
N ALA A 197 -0.49 6.17 -4.50
CA ALA A 197 0.87 6.67 -4.40
C ALA A 197 1.88 5.84 -5.22
N ALA A 198 1.42 5.14 -6.26
CA ALA A 198 2.25 4.31 -7.13
C ALA A 198 3.42 5.12 -7.71
N TYR A 199 4.66 4.70 -7.46
CA TYR A 199 5.85 5.40 -7.90
C TYR A 199 6.18 5.14 -9.38
N VAL A 200 5.97 3.91 -9.85
CA VAL A 200 6.31 3.51 -11.23
C VAL A 200 5.09 3.57 -12.16
N ASP A 201 5.35 3.61 -13.45
CA ASP A 201 4.34 3.43 -14.50
C ASP A 201 4.04 1.95 -14.79
N ASN A 202 3.18 1.67 -15.78
CA ASN A 202 2.82 0.31 -16.18
C ASN A 202 3.98 -0.50 -16.80
N ASP A 203 5.07 0.14 -17.15
CA ASP A 203 6.31 -0.49 -17.63
C ASP A 203 7.35 -0.64 -16.50
N TYR A 204 6.94 -0.40 -15.24
CA TYR A 204 7.80 -0.44 -14.03
C TYR A 204 8.93 0.59 -14.04
N ARG A 205 8.75 1.71 -14.73
CA ARG A 205 9.73 2.80 -14.77
C ARG A 205 9.34 3.91 -13.80
N PRO A 206 10.30 4.55 -13.12
CA PRO A 206 10.03 5.75 -12.32
C PRO A 206 9.26 6.81 -13.13
N ALA A 207 8.09 7.19 -12.66
CA ALA A 207 7.19 8.10 -13.37
C ALA A 207 6.55 9.17 -12.49
N ASN A 208 6.29 8.85 -11.21
CA ASN A 208 5.50 9.70 -10.34
C ASN A 208 6.33 10.22 -9.15
N ALA A 209 5.91 11.29 -8.54
CA ALA A 209 6.49 11.81 -7.31
C ALA A 209 5.86 11.14 -6.07
N VAL A 210 6.54 11.18 -4.93
CA VAL A 210 5.89 10.91 -3.64
C VAL A 210 4.78 11.91 -3.38
N VAL A 211 3.75 11.52 -2.62
CA VAL A 211 2.63 12.39 -2.31
C VAL A 211 2.77 12.92 -0.88
N GLU A 212 2.78 14.25 -0.72
CA GLU A 212 2.88 14.90 0.58
C GLU A 212 1.47 15.32 1.07
N ILE A 213 1.16 14.95 2.33
CA ILE A 213 -0.12 15.23 3.01
C ILE A 213 0.20 15.86 4.36
N THR A 214 -0.67 16.74 4.83
CA THR A 214 -0.64 17.28 6.19
C THR A 214 -1.97 17.00 6.90
N LEU A 215 -1.94 16.31 8.01
CA LEU A 215 -3.09 16.03 8.87
C LEU A 215 -3.03 16.76 10.19
#